data_4e507bb386fd331f430e75ed761f2a27
#
_entry.id   4e507bb386fd331f430e75ed761f2a27
#
_cell.length_a   1.000
_cell.length_b   1.000
_cell.length_c   1.000
_cell.angle_alpha   90.00
_cell.angle_beta   90.00
_cell.angle_gamma   90.00
#
_symmetry.space_group_name_H-M   'P 1'
#
loop_
_entity.id
_entity.type
_entity.pdbx_description
1 polymer ?
#
loop_
_entity_poly.entity_id
_entity_poly.type
_entity_poly.pdbx_seq_one_letter_code
_entity_poly.pdbx_strand_id
1 'polypeptide(L)'
;KLGKQKKLYLGNLDAKRDWGHARDYVEAMWKMLQKKTPSDYVISTGKQYTVKEFLNLVLKNLNMKYKWKGKGFNSRCYFKNKLIVECDKEYYRPLEVDTLLGDSRRAKKELNWRPKTNIKELINEMVKSELKSIKN
;
A
#
# COMPACT_ATOMS: atom_id res chain seq x y z
N LYS A 1 -10.43 14.40 3.41
CA LYS A 1 -10.04 15.81 3.62
C LYS A 1 -10.97 16.76 2.87
N LEU A 2 -11.33 16.45 1.64
CA LEU A 2 -12.17 17.28 0.75
C LEU A 2 -13.67 17.08 0.96
N GLY A 3 -14.10 16.18 1.83
CA GLY A 3 -15.52 15.95 2.14
C GLY A 3 -16.32 15.18 1.09
N LYS A 4 -15.71 14.74 0.00
CA LYS A 4 -16.40 14.01 -1.09
C LYS A 4 -16.88 12.62 -0.65
N GLN A 5 -16.25 12.00 0.35
CA GLN A 5 -16.66 10.74 0.95
C GLN A 5 -16.76 10.90 2.46
N LYS A 6 -17.82 10.37 3.07
CA LYS A 6 -18.05 10.48 4.51
C LYS A 6 -17.15 9.54 5.31
N LYS A 7 -17.06 8.27 4.90
CA LYS A 7 -16.24 7.22 5.55
C LYS A 7 -15.60 6.31 4.52
N LEU A 8 -14.45 5.75 4.90
CA LEU A 8 -13.79 4.67 4.18
C LEU A 8 -14.03 3.37 4.95
N TYR A 9 -14.59 2.38 4.27
CA TYR A 9 -14.80 1.03 4.78
C TYR A 9 -13.70 0.13 4.27
N LEU A 10 -13.10 -0.69 5.14
CA LEU A 10 -12.01 -1.60 4.83
C LEU A 10 -12.21 -2.95 5.51
N GLY A 11 -11.49 -3.97 5.05
CA GLY A 11 -11.43 -5.28 5.67
C GLY A 11 -10.41 -5.33 6.80
N ASN A 12 -9.49 -6.31 6.73
CA ASN A 12 -8.46 -6.52 7.75
C ASN A 12 -7.37 -5.43 7.69
N LEU A 13 -7.36 -4.56 8.70
CA LEU A 13 -6.36 -3.50 8.82
C LEU A 13 -4.98 -4.00 9.28
N ASP A 14 -4.91 -5.19 9.85
CA ASP A 14 -3.68 -5.78 10.38
C ASP A 14 -2.97 -6.67 9.34
N ALA A 15 -3.63 -6.96 8.20
CA ALA A 15 -3.03 -7.68 7.09
C ALA A 15 -1.80 -6.93 6.54
N LYS A 16 -0.68 -7.66 6.37
CA LYS A 16 0.58 -7.11 5.89
C LYS A 16 0.74 -7.35 4.39
N ARG A 17 1.17 -6.32 3.69
CA ARG A 17 1.43 -6.37 2.23
C ARG A 17 2.75 -5.69 1.90
N ASP A 18 3.35 -6.13 0.81
CA ASP A 18 4.50 -5.49 0.19
C ASP A 18 3.97 -4.55 -0.91
N TRP A 19 4.06 -3.25 -0.67
CA TRP A 19 3.65 -2.23 -1.64
C TRP A 19 4.86 -1.68 -2.38
N GLY A 20 4.89 -1.87 -3.70
CA GLY A 20 5.90 -1.30 -4.57
C GLY A 20 5.29 -0.39 -5.65
N HIS A 21 6.12 0.41 -6.27
CA HIS A 21 5.72 1.32 -7.32
C HIS A 21 5.64 0.60 -8.67
N ALA A 22 4.55 0.81 -9.41
CA ALA A 22 4.31 0.17 -10.72
C ALA A 22 5.49 0.39 -11.71
N ARG A 23 6.10 1.57 -11.72
CA ARG A 23 7.26 1.89 -12.55
C ARG A 23 8.45 0.98 -12.30
N ASP A 24 8.73 0.68 -11.02
CA ASP A 24 9.81 -0.24 -10.65
C ASP A 24 9.51 -1.67 -11.14
N TYR A 25 8.24 -2.08 -11.09
CA TYR A 25 7.80 -3.40 -11.55
C TYR A 25 7.83 -3.54 -13.08
N VAL A 26 7.43 -2.50 -13.80
CA VAL A 26 7.55 -2.45 -15.26
C VAL A 26 9.01 -2.54 -15.71
N GLU A 27 9.94 -1.87 -15.00
CA GLU A 27 11.38 -2.01 -15.25
C GLU A 27 11.84 -3.47 -15.07
N ALA A 28 11.34 -4.17 -14.05
CA ALA A 28 11.64 -5.60 -13.88
C ALA A 28 11.13 -6.44 -15.03
N MET A 29 9.88 -6.22 -15.46
CA MET A 29 9.29 -6.93 -16.60
C MET A 29 10.10 -6.73 -17.89
N TRP A 30 10.50 -5.49 -18.15
CA TRP A 30 11.36 -5.19 -19.30
C TRP A 30 12.70 -5.93 -19.24
N LYS A 31 13.35 -5.95 -18.06
CA LYS A 31 14.61 -6.68 -17.85
C LYS A 31 14.47 -8.19 -18.03
N MET A 32 13.33 -8.77 -17.62
CA MET A 32 13.03 -10.18 -17.86
C MET A 32 13.04 -10.51 -19.34
N LEU A 33 12.42 -9.66 -20.17
CA LEU A 33 12.35 -9.82 -21.62
C LEU A 33 13.71 -9.71 -22.33
N GLN A 34 14.72 -9.11 -21.68
CA GLN A 34 16.08 -9.03 -22.23
C GLN A 34 16.91 -10.30 -21.96
N LYS A 35 16.39 -11.26 -21.19
CA LYS A 35 17.10 -12.52 -20.90
C LYS A 35 17.03 -13.47 -22.08
N LYS A 36 18.15 -14.10 -22.40
CA LYS A 36 18.21 -15.14 -23.44
C LYS A 36 17.38 -16.38 -23.08
N THR A 37 17.35 -16.74 -21.80
CA THR A 37 16.61 -17.89 -21.29
C THR A 37 15.48 -17.38 -20.38
N PRO A 38 14.22 -17.76 -20.65
CA PRO A 38 13.10 -17.45 -19.79
C PRO A 38 13.24 -18.04 -18.40
N SER A 39 12.79 -17.32 -17.40
CA SER A 39 12.82 -17.76 -15.99
C SER A 39 11.78 -17.01 -15.17
N ASP A 40 11.35 -17.63 -14.05
CA ASP A 40 10.42 -17.02 -13.12
C ASP A 40 11.17 -16.16 -12.10
N TYR A 41 10.63 -14.99 -11.81
CA TYR A 41 11.18 -14.05 -10.84
C TYR A 41 10.11 -13.53 -9.90
N VAL A 42 10.41 -13.53 -8.60
CA VAL A 42 9.62 -12.81 -7.62
C VAL A 42 10.06 -11.34 -7.62
N ILE A 43 9.13 -10.44 -7.90
CA ILE A 43 9.36 -9.00 -7.89
C ILE A 43 8.66 -8.41 -6.67
N SER A 44 9.44 -7.90 -5.73
CA SER A 44 8.94 -7.38 -4.45
C SER A 44 9.90 -6.35 -3.89
N THR A 45 9.40 -5.48 -3.01
CA THR A 45 10.26 -4.50 -2.33
C THR A 45 11.05 -5.14 -1.18
N GLY A 46 10.56 -6.27 -0.66
CA GLY A 46 11.11 -6.96 0.51
C GLY A 46 10.77 -6.24 1.83
N LYS A 47 9.78 -5.34 1.82
CA LYS A 47 9.28 -4.64 3.01
C LYS A 47 7.77 -4.74 3.09
N GLN A 48 7.28 -5.08 4.28
CA GLN A 48 5.86 -5.18 4.55
C GLN A 48 5.38 -4.05 5.44
N TYR A 49 4.14 -3.65 5.20
CA TYR A 49 3.40 -2.73 6.05
C TYR A 49 1.98 -3.27 6.24
N THR A 50 1.37 -3.05 7.38
CA THR A 50 -0.05 -3.31 7.57
C THR A 50 -0.87 -2.28 6.79
N VAL A 51 -2.11 -2.62 6.45
CA VAL A 51 -3.06 -1.67 5.84
C VAL A 51 -3.22 -0.43 6.73
N LYS A 52 -3.23 -0.63 8.06
CA LYS A 52 -3.28 0.46 9.04
C LYS A 52 -2.06 1.37 8.98
N GLU A 53 -0.85 0.79 8.87
CA GLU A 53 0.39 1.58 8.72
C GLU A 53 0.40 2.38 7.43
N PHE A 54 -0.04 1.78 6.32
CA PHE A 54 -0.19 2.49 5.05
C PHE A 54 -1.13 3.69 5.19
N LEU A 55 -2.32 3.50 5.78
CA LEU A 55 -3.27 4.58 6.08
C LEU A 55 -2.65 5.67 6.95
N ASN A 56 -1.91 5.29 7.99
CA ASN A 56 -1.23 6.23 8.86
C ASN A 56 -0.24 7.12 8.09
N LEU A 57 0.50 6.54 7.15
CA LEU A 57 1.41 7.28 6.29
C LEU A 57 0.66 8.25 5.36
N VAL A 58 -0.47 7.83 4.79
CA VAL A 58 -1.34 8.69 3.96
C VAL A 58 -1.90 9.86 4.78
N LEU A 59 -2.45 9.58 5.96
CA LEU A 59 -3.02 10.61 6.84
C LEU A 59 -1.96 11.62 7.30
N LYS A 60 -0.74 11.14 7.61
CA LYS A 60 0.41 12.01 7.91
C LYS A 60 0.81 12.88 6.72
N ASN A 61 0.89 12.30 5.52
CA ASN A 61 1.20 13.05 4.29
C ASN A 61 0.17 14.16 4.00
N LEU A 62 -1.09 13.91 4.34
CA LEU A 62 -2.19 14.89 4.24
C LEU A 62 -2.21 15.91 5.41
N ASN A 63 -1.28 15.84 6.36
CA ASN A 63 -1.26 16.66 7.59
C ASN A 63 -2.58 16.56 8.38
N MET A 64 -3.18 15.36 8.44
CA MET A 64 -4.39 15.11 9.20
C MET A 64 -4.04 14.61 10.62
N LYS A 65 -4.47 15.31 11.67
CA LYS A 65 -4.36 14.85 13.06
C LYS A 65 -5.47 13.83 13.32
N TYR A 66 -5.12 12.55 13.38
CA TYR A 66 -6.05 11.44 13.55
C TYR A 66 -5.86 10.72 14.89
N LYS A 67 -6.89 9.99 15.30
CA LYS A 67 -6.86 9.10 16.47
C LYS A 67 -7.53 7.77 16.12
N TRP A 68 -6.89 6.66 16.51
CA TRP A 68 -7.47 5.33 16.44
C TRP A 68 -8.12 4.94 17.76
N LYS A 69 -9.27 4.24 17.69
CA LYS A 69 -9.93 3.57 18.82
C LYS A 69 -10.21 2.12 18.42
N GLY A 70 -10.20 1.20 19.41
CA GLY A 70 -10.41 -0.23 19.19
C GLY A 70 -9.20 -0.95 18.59
N LYS A 71 -9.33 -2.29 18.42
CA LYS A 71 -8.31 -3.19 17.88
C LYS A 71 -8.95 -4.18 16.89
N GLY A 72 -8.15 -4.74 15.99
CA GLY A 72 -8.60 -5.69 14.99
C GLY A 72 -9.78 -5.15 14.19
N PHE A 73 -10.83 -5.96 14.02
CA PHE A 73 -12.06 -5.58 13.32
C PHE A 73 -12.78 -4.36 13.92
N ASN A 74 -12.63 -4.12 15.22
CA ASN A 74 -13.23 -2.96 15.90
C ASN A 74 -12.41 -1.68 15.79
N SER A 75 -11.35 -1.67 14.97
CA SER A 75 -10.52 -0.48 14.75
C SER A 75 -11.29 0.61 14.02
N ARG A 76 -11.29 1.82 14.59
CA ARG A 76 -11.94 3.00 14.05
C ARG A 76 -10.99 4.19 14.05
N CYS A 77 -10.91 4.91 12.94
CA CYS A 77 -10.08 6.11 12.82
C CYS A 77 -10.95 7.36 12.82
N TYR A 78 -10.54 8.34 13.60
CA TYR A 78 -11.23 9.62 13.75
C TYR A 78 -10.35 10.79 13.34
N PHE A 79 -10.94 11.75 12.65
CA PHE A 79 -10.35 13.05 12.33
C PHE A 79 -11.31 14.16 12.77
N LYS A 80 -10.87 15.09 13.61
CA LYS A 80 -11.74 16.16 14.19
C LYS A 80 -13.04 15.58 14.77
N ASN A 81 -12.93 14.51 15.55
CA ASN A 81 -14.04 13.76 16.17
C ASN A 81 -15.03 13.09 15.18
N LYS A 82 -14.82 13.19 13.89
CA LYS A 82 -15.62 12.47 12.87
C LYS A 82 -14.97 11.13 12.58
N LEU A 83 -15.78 10.06 12.53
CA LEU A 83 -15.34 8.74 12.09
C LEU A 83 -15.05 8.79 10.58
N ILE A 84 -13.82 8.47 10.19
CA ILE A 84 -13.35 8.52 8.80
C ILE A 84 -12.97 7.16 8.23
N VAL A 85 -12.58 6.18 9.06
CA VAL A 85 -12.27 4.81 8.65
C VAL A 85 -12.83 3.84 9.68
N GLU A 86 -13.47 2.78 9.21
CA GLU A 86 -13.87 1.61 10.01
C GLU A 86 -13.76 0.31 9.20
N CYS A 87 -13.67 -0.81 9.91
CA CYS A 87 -13.73 -2.12 9.26
C CYS A 87 -15.19 -2.49 8.97
N ASP A 88 -15.41 -3.16 7.85
CA ASP A 88 -16.71 -3.69 7.45
C ASP A 88 -16.59 -5.17 7.10
N LYS A 89 -17.60 -5.97 7.48
CA LYS A 89 -17.67 -7.41 7.23
C LYS A 89 -17.67 -7.73 5.74
N GLU A 90 -18.28 -6.90 4.92
CA GLU A 90 -18.32 -7.05 3.46
C GLU A 90 -16.93 -7.10 2.84
N TYR A 91 -15.96 -6.33 3.40
CA TYR A 91 -14.58 -6.29 2.93
C TYR A 91 -13.64 -7.20 3.71
N TYR A 92 -14.13 -7.88 4.74
CA TYR A 92 -13.33 -8.77 5.58
C TYR A 92 -13.33 -10.19 4.98
N ARG A 93 -12.20 -10.60 4.45
CA ARG A 93 -12.04 -11.93 3.84
C ARG A 93 -11.69 -12.97 4.91
N PRO A 94 -12.52 -14.03 5.14
CA PRO A 94 -12.27 -15.02 6.18
C PRO A 94 -10.97 -15.81 6.01
N LEU A 95 -10.55 -16.02 4.76
CA LEU A 95 -9.33 -16.76 4.38
C LEU A 95 -8.23 -15.84 3.85
N GLU A 96 -8.14 -14.62 4.36
CA GLU A 96 -7.09 -13.69 3.95
C GLU A 96 -5.73 -14.14 4.47
N VAL A 97 -4.72 -14.11 3.59
CA VAL A 97 -3.33 -14.34 4.00
C VAL A 97 -2.86 -13.13 4.81
N ASP A 98 -2.54 -13.35 6.09
CA ASP A 98 -2.15 -12.27 7.02
C ASP A 98 -0.85 -11.58 6.61
N THR A 99 0.08 -12.32 6.01
CA THR A 99 1.39 -11.80 5.63
C THR A 99 1.81 -12.30 4.25
N LEU A 100 2.23 -11.39 3.38
CA LEU A 100 2.80 -11.68 2.06
C LEU A 100 4.10 -10.89 1.91
N LEU A 101 5.23 -11.60 1.99
CA LEU A 101 6.56 -11.05 1.77
C LEU A 101 7.24 -11.79 0.63
N GLY A 102 7.53 -11.08 -0.45
CA GLY A 102 8.25 -11.64 -1.58
C GLY A 102 9.77 -11.63 -1.35
N ASP A 103 10.43 -12.70 -1.81
CA ASP A 103 11.90 -12.76 -1.86
C ASP A 103 12.40 -12.44 -3.27
N SER A 104 12.88 -11.23 -3.48
CA SER A 104 13.39 -10.76 -4.76
C SER A 104 14.91 -10.91 -4.93
N ARG A 105 15.58 -11.74 -4.13
CA ARG A 105 17.06 -11.94 -4.22
C ARG A 105 17.49 -12.41 -5.60
N ARG A 106 16.74 -13.33 -6.23
CA ARG A 106 17.02 -13.80 -7.58
C ARG A 106 16.93 -12.67 -8.61
N ALA A 107 15.86 -11.86 -8.57
CA ALA A 107 15.72 -10.72 -9.45
C ALA A 107 16.84 -9.68 -9.28
N LYS A 108 17.25 -9.44 -8.04
CA LYS A 108 18.40 -8.56 -7.72
C LYS A 108 19.70 -9.08 -8.33
N LYS A 109 19.96 -10.38 -8.25
CA LYS A 109 21.20 -11.01 -8.73
C LYS A 109 21.21 -11.13 -10.26
N GLU A 110 20.15 -11.66 -10.87
CA GLU A 110 20.14 -12.05 -12.28
C GLU A 110 19.67 -10.93 -13.23
N LEU A 111 18.78 -10.03 -12.76
CA LEU A 111 18.27 -8.91 -13.56
C LEU A 111 18.95 -7.58 -13.19
N ASN A 112 19.83 -7.57 -12.18
CA ASN A 112 20.34 -6.33 -11.59
C ASN A 112 19.19 -5.31 -11.33
N TRP A 113 18.06 -5.83 -10.79
CA TRP A 113 16.89 -5.04 -10.49
C TRP A 113 16.75 -4.82 -8.99
N ARG A 114 16.41 -3.60 -8.61
CA ARG A 114 16.05 -3.23 -7.23
C ARG A 114 14.91 -2.22 -7.27
N PRO A 115 13.97 -2.28 -6.30
CA PRO A 115 12.98 -1.21 -6.16
C PRO A 115 13.69 0.10 -5.85
N LYS A 116 13.31 1.16 -6.54
CA LYS A 116 13.90 2.51 -6.42
C LYS A 116 13.02 3.41 -5.55
N THR A 117 11.71 3.17 -5.57
CA THR A 117 10.71 3.98 -4.89
C THR A 117 10.38 3.39 -3.52
N ASN A 118 10.58 4.14 -2.47
CA ASN A 118 10.15 3.73 -1.13
C ASN A 118 8.68 4.05 -0.85
N ILE A 119 8.11 3.48 0.22
CA ILE A 119 6.69 3.62 0.55
C ILE A 119 6.25 5.08 0.77
N LYS A 120 7.11 5.95 1.29
CA LYS A 120 6.79 7.35 1.53
C LYS A 120 6.72 8.13 0.21
N GLU A 121 7.63 7.84 -0.71
CA GLU A 121 7.65 8.42 -2.06
C GLU A 121 6.43 7.98 -2.86
N LEU A 122 6.11 6.67 -2.83
CA LEU A 122 4.91 6.11 -3.44
C LEU A 122 3.65 6.83 -2.94
N ILE A 123 3.46 6.93 -1.62
CA ILE A 123 2.30 7.58 -1.02
C ILE A 123 2.25 9.07 -1.40
N ASN A 124 3.38 9.77 -1.40
CA ASN A 124 3.43 11.17 -1.78
C ASN A 124 3.01 11.39 -3.24
N GLU A 125 3.48 10.54 -4.16
CA GLU A 125 3.09 10.59 -5.56
C GLU A 125 1.58 10.30 -5.73
N MET A 126 1.07 9.24 -5.12
CA MET A 126 -0.35 8.88 -5.14
C MET A 126 -1.24 10.01 -4.61
N VAL A 127 -0.91 10.55 -3.43
CA VAL A 127 -1.70 11.65 -2.83
C VAL A 127 -1.67 12.90 -3.69
N LYS A 128 -0.52 13.26 -4.26
CA LYS A 128 -0.42 14.42 -5.17
C LYS A 128 -1.26 14.23 -6.43
N SER A 129 -1.20 13.05 -7.04
CA SER A 129 -1.97 12.71 -8.24
C SER A 129 -3.46 12.82 -7.98
N GLU A 130 -3.95 12.18 -6.89
CA GLU A 130 -5.36 12.23 -6.51
C GLU A 130 -5.85 13.66 -6.20
N LEU A 131 -5.06 14.44 -5.46
CA LEU A 131 -5.41 15.82 -5.17
C LEU A 131 -5.47 16.71 -6.43
N LYS A 132 -4.66 16.41 -7.45
CA LYS A 132 -4.71 17.10 -8.74
C LYS A 132 -5.96 16.71 -9.53
N SER A 133 -6.25 15.43 -9.64
CA SER A 133 -7.41 14.88 -10.36
C SER A 133 -8.76 15.38 -9.79
N ILE A 134 -8.83 15.61 -8.46
CA ILE A 134 -10.06 16.07 -7.81
C ILE A 134 -10.28 17.59 -7.97
N LYS A 135 -9.26 18.37 -8.32
CA LYS A 135 -9.36 19.82 -8.52
C LYS A 135 -9.79 20.20 -9.95
N ASN A 136 -9.62 19.26 -10.88
CA ASN A 136 -10.12 19.35 -12.25
C ASN A 136 -11.54 18.76 -12.32
#